data_4b6ee8c6323dc137a48d77a1600626d7
#
_entry.id   4b6ee8c6323dc137a48d77a1600626d7
#
_cell.length_a   1.000
_cell.length_b   1.000
_cell.length_c   1.000
_cell.angle_alpha   90.00
_cell.angle_beta   90.00
_cell.angle_gamma   90.00
#
_symmetry.space_group_name_H-M   'P 1'
#
loop_
_entity.id
_entity.type
_entity.pdbx_description
1 polymer ?
#
loop_
_entity_poly.entity_id
_entity_poly.type
_entity_poly.pdbx_seq_one_letter_code
_entity_poly.pdbx_strand_id
1 'polypeptide(L)'
;GVERTVLIALLDAYTEENIDGKERVFLSLDPRIAPTKVAVFPLMKKEGLPELADGLYEDLRRASIPSFYDMAGSIGRRYRRQDEAGTPWCVTIDKLTIEDGTVTIRDRDSLNQERIAIEKVCQWVSDRLSKS
;
A
#
# COMPACT_ATOMS: atom_id res chain seq x y z
N GLY A 1 -13.82 -5.25 23.08
CA GLY A 1 -14.58 -4.88 21.90
C GLY A 1 -13.85 -3.86 21.07
N VAL A 2 -14.41 -3.54 19.92
CA VAL A 2 -13.86 -2.43 19.13
C VAL A 2 -13.96 -1.17 19.97
N GLU A 3 -12.83 -0.59 20.24
CA GLU A 3 -12.77 0.58 21.08
C GLU A 3 -13.54 1.72 20.41
N ARG A 4 -14.26 2.50 21.22
CA ARG A 4 -14.91 3.72 20.75
C ARG A 4 -13.93 4.62 20.01
N THR A 5 -12.72 4.67 20.51
CA THR A 5 -11.63 5.47 19.91
C THR A 5 -11.33 5.04 18.49
N VAL A 6 -11.30 3.72 18.24
CA VAL A 6 -11.06 3.20 16.88
C VAL A 6 -12.22 3.55 15.96
N LEU A 7 -13.46 3.40 16.43
CA LEU A 7 -14.64 3.73 15.64
C LEU A 7 -14.67 5.21 15.27
N ILE A 8 -14.37 6.10 16.23
CA ILE A 8 -14.31 7.54 15.98
C ILE A 8 -13.23 7.86 14.97
N ALA A 9 -12.04 7.25 15.11
CA ALA A 9 -10.94 7.45 14.17
C ALA A 9 -11.33 7.02 12.74
N LEU A 10 -12.07 5.93 12.59
CA LEU A 10 -12.54 5.46 11.28
C LEU A 10 -13.53 6.45 10.66
N LEU A 11 -14.47 6.96 11.43
CA LEU A 11 -15.44 7.94 10.94
C LEU A 11 -14.78 9.25 10.53
N ASP A 12 -13.85 9.74 11.34
CA ASP A 12 -13.14 11.00 11.05
C ASP A 12 -12.20 10.86 9.84
N ALA A 13 -11.68 9.66 9.60
CA ALA A 13 -10.75 9.42 8.51
C ALA A 13 -11.41 9.23 7.16
N TYR A 14 -12.74 9.01 7.12
CA TYR A 14 -13.46 8.80 5.88
C TYR A 14 -13.44 10.08 5.04
N THR A 15 -12.94 9.98 3.81
CA THR A 15 -12.72 11.13 2.95
C THR A 15 -13.23 10.86 1.54
N GLU A 16 -13.86 11.89 0.93
CA GLU A 16 -14.25 11.87 -0.46
C GLU A 16 -13.52 12.98 -1.20
N GLU A 17 -13.08 12.68 -2.41
CA GLU A 17 -12.28 13.61 -3.19
C GLU A 17 -12.61 13.44 -4.68
N ASN A 18 -12.71 14.56 -5.41
CA ASN A 18 -12.89 14.53 -6.86
C ASN A 18 -11.52 14.71 -7.55
N ILE A 19 -11.15 13.74 -8.37
CA ILE A 19 -9.90 13.78 -9.13
C ILE A 19 -10.24 13.54 -10.61
N ASP A 20 -9.86 14.49 -11.46
CA ASP A 20 -10.11 14.43 -12.90
C ASP A 20 -11.59 14.15 -13.25
N GLY A 21 -12.50 14.79 -12.50
CA GLY A 21 -13.94 14.64 -12.70
C GLY A 21 -14.51 13.33 -12.17
N LYS A 22 -13.69 12.52 -11.49
CA LYS A 22 -14.12 11.28 -10.86
C LYS A 22 -14.03 11.39 -9.36
N GLU A 23 -15.06 10.92 -8.69
CA GLU A 23 -15.07 10.86 -7.24
C GLU A 23 -14.12 9.80 -6.74
N ARG A 24 -13.28 10.15 -5.77
CA ARG A 24 -12.38 9.23 -5.09
C ARG A 24 -12.81 9.14 -3.63
N VAL A 25 -13.04 7.90 -3.19
CA VAL A 25 -13.36 7.61 -1.78
C VAL A 25 -12.19 6.87 -1.16
N PHE A 26 -11.70 7.35 -0.03
CA PHE A 26 -10.62 6.67 0.68
C PHE A 26 -10.70 6.92 2.18
N LEU A 27 -10.09 6.02 2.93
CA LEU A 27 -10.07 6.07 4.38
C LEU A 27 -8.67 6.53 4.82
N SER A 28 -8.57 7.80 5.27
CA SER A 28 -7.30 8.42 5.64
C SER A 28 -6.93 8.12 7.09
N LEU A 29 -6.68 6.83 7.38
CA LEU A 29 -6.24 6.40 8.69
C LEU A 29 -4.78 6.77 8.95
N ASP A 30 -4.46 7.16 10.19
CA ASP A 30 -3.07 7.28 10.60
C ASP A 30 -2.39 5.93 10.33
N PRO A 31 -1.22 5.91 9.65
CA PRO A 31 -0.54 4.66 9.34
C PRO A 31 -0.30 3.76 10.55
N ARG A 32 -0.15 4.32 11.74
CA ARG A 32 0.07 3.54 12.96
C ARG A 32 -1.13 2.72 13.38
N ILE A 33 -2.35 3.17 13.04
CA ILE A 33 -3.58 2.46 13.40
C ILE A 33 -4.20 1.71 12.24
N ALA A 34 -3.73 1.91 11.02
CA ALA A 34 -4.22 1.18 9.86
C ALA A 34 -3.96 -0.33 10.05
N PRO A 35 -4.97 -1.19 9.85
CA PRO A 35 -4.79 -2.64 10.05
C PRO A 35 -3.79 -3.26 9.07
N THR A 36 -3.76 -2.78 7.83
CA THR A 36 -2.76 -3.16 6.82
C THR A 36 -1.91 -1.93 6.53
N LYS A 37 -0.60 -2.08 6.60
CA LYS A 37 0.33 -0.97 6.38
C LYS A 37 0.72 -0.85 4.91
N VAL A 38 0.95 -1.98 4.25
CA VAL A 38 1.45 -2.03 2.87
C VAL A 38 0.66 -3.07 2.09
N ALA A 39 0.22 -2.72 0.90
CA ALA A 39 -0.31 -3.69 -0.05
C ALA A 39 0.71 -3.89 -1.16
N VAL A 40 0.90 -5.12 -1.60
CA VAL A 40 1.89 -5.49 -2.62
C VAL A 40 1.14 -6.02 -3.85
N PHE A 41 1.41 -5.40 -5.01
CA PHE A 41 0.75 -5.75 -6.26
C PHE A 41 1.77 -6.12 -7.34
N PRO A 42 1.85 -7.37 -7.80
CA PRO A 42 2.53 -7.62 -9.06
C PRO A 42 1.66 -7.06 -10.18
N LEU A 43 2.26 -6.28 -11.09
CA LEU A 43 1.51 -5.62 -12.15
C LEU A 43 0.81 -6.62 -13.06
N MET A 44 1.46 -7.74 -13.33
CA MET A 44 0.91 -8.82 -14.13
C MET A 44 1.36 -10.18 -13.59
N LYS A 45 0.70 -11.25 -14.03
CA LYS A 45 0.96 -12.62 -13.54
C LYS A 45 2.07 -13.34 -14.30
N LYS A 46 2.97 -12.61 -14.97
CA LYS A 46 3.99 -13.14 -15.87
C LYS A 46 5.37 -12.62 -15.49
N GLU A 47 6.40 -13.19 -16.12
CA GLU A 47 7.78 -12.69 -16.12
C GLU A 47 8.44 -12.64 -14.75
N GLY A 48 8.00 -13.47 -13.82
CA GLY A 48 8.60 -13.54 -12.49
C GLY A 48 8.13 -12.44 -11.54
N LEU A 49 7.18 -11.59 -11.94
CA LEU A 49 6.67 -10.53 -11.08
C LEU A 49 5.98 -11.07 -9.83
N PRO A 50 5.14 -12.13 -9.91
CA PRO A 50 4.55 -12.69 -8.70
C PRO A 50 5.59 -13.20 -7.70
N GLU A 51 6.69 -13.80 -8.17
CA GLU A 51 7.75 -14.31 -7.31
C GLU A 51 8.48 -13.19 -6.59
N LEU A 52 8.73 -12.08 -7.28
CA LEU A 52 9.34 -10.90 -6.66
C LEU A 52 8.40 -10.28 -5.62
N ALA A 53 7.11 -10.22 -5.94
CA ALA A 53 6.11 -9.71 -5.02
C ALA A 53 5.97 -10.59 -3.78
N ASP A 54 5.99 -11.92 -3.95
CA ASP A 54 5.98 -12.87 -2.84
C ASP A 54 7.19 -12.67 -1.93
N GLY A 55 8.37 -12.47 -2.51
CA GLY A 55 9.59 -12.21 -1.75
C GLY A 55 9.48 -10.95 -0.90
N LEU A 56 8.99 -9.87 -1.48
CA LEU A 56 8.77 -8.63 -0.74
C LEU A 56 7.72 -8.81 0.36
N TYR A 57 6.63 -9.48 0.05
CA TYR A 57 5.58 -9.76 1.03
C TYR A 57 6.13 -10.52 2.24
N GLU A 58 6.96 -11.55 2.00
CA GLU A 58 7.59 -12.29 3.08
C GLU A 58 8.57 -11.43 3.88
N ASP A 59 9.33 -10.56 3.22
CA ASP A 59 10.24 -9.64 3.92
C ASP A 59 9.46 -8.69 4.85
N LEU A 60 8.33 -8.16 4.37
CA LEU A 60 7.48 -7.30 5.19
C LEU A 60 6.92 -8.05 6.39
N ARG A 61 6.50 -9.30 6.20
CA ARG A 61 6.01 -10.13 7.30
C ARG A 61 7.09 -10.42 8.34
N ARG A 62 8.30 -10.72 7.90
CA ARG A 62 9.44 -10.94 8.80
C ARG A 62 9.81 -9.69 9.58
N ALA A 63 9.57 -8.52 9.00
CA ALA A 63 9.79 -7.24 9.67
C ALA A 63 8.61 -6.85 10.58
N SER A 64 7.61 -7.72 10.72
CA SER A 64 6.40 -7.49 11.51
C SER A 64 5.57 -6.29 11.01
N ILE A 65 5.58 -6.07 9.71
CA ILE A 65 4.78 -5.05 9.05
C ILE A 65 3.55 -5.72 8.45
N PRO A 66 2.34 -5.47 8.99
CA PRO A 66 1.11 -6.05 8.42
C PRO A 66 0.93 -5.66 6.97
N SER A 67 0.83 -6.65 6.10
CA SER A 67 0.83 -6.45 4.65
C SER A 67 -0.25 -7.29 3.98
N PHE A 68 -0.65 -6.88 2.77
CA PHE A 68 -1.63 -7.58 1.97
C PHE A 68 -1.09 -7.78 0.56
N TYR A 69 -1.28 -8.98 0.02
CA TYR A 69 -0.88 -9.33 -1.34
C TYR A 69 -2.11 -9.43 -2.22
N ASP A 70 -2.18 -8.69 -3.32
CA ASP A 70 -3.36 -8.66 -4.18
C ASP A 70 -2.96 -8.79 -5.66
N MET A 71 -3.52 -9.78 -6.33
CA MET A 71 -3.36 -9.99 -7.76
C MET A 71 -4.68 -9.92 -8.53
N ALA A 72 -5.78 -9.67 -7.83
CA ALA A 72 -7.11 -9.78 -8.41
C ALA A 72 -7.55 -8.50 -9.13
N GLY A 73 -7.96 -8.65 -10.39
CA GLY A 73 -8.50 -7.56 -11.18
C GLY A 73 -7.44 -6.60 -11.72
N SER A 74 -7.89 -5.46 -12.24
CA SER A 74 -6.99 -4.45 -12.77
C SER A 74 -6.23 -3.74 -11.65
N ILE A 75 -5.09 -3.15 -11.99
CA ILE A 75 -4.27 -2.39 -11.02
C ILE A 75 -5.07 -1.24 -10.40
N GLY A 76 -5.88 -0.56 -11.20
CA GLY A 76 -6.73 0.53 -10.68
C GLY A 76 -7.73 0.07 -9.64
N ARG A 77 -8.33 -1.11 -9.84
CA ARG A 77 -9.25 -1.69 -8.86
C ARG A 77 -8.53 -2.09 -7.57
N ARG A 78 -7.30 -2.59 -7.69
CA ARG A 78 -6.50 -2.96 -6.51
C ARG A 78 -6.16 -1.74 -5.66
N TYR A 79 -5.76 -0.64 -6.29
CA TYR A 79 -5.53 0.63 -5.58
C TYR A 79 -6.80 1.13 -4.89
N ARG A 80 -7.91 1.07 -5.60
CA ARG A 80 -9.20 1.53 -5.06
C ARG A 80 -9.61 0.75 -3.82
N ARG A 81 -9.48 -0.59 -3.86
CA ARG A 81 -9.77 -1.43 -2.71
C ARG A 81 -8.94 -1.04 -1.49
N GLN A 82 -7.66 -0.75 -1.69
CA GLN A 82 -6.77 -0.39 -0.60
C GLN A 82 -7.03 1.02 -0.08
N ASP A 83 -7.39 1.96 -0.95
CA ASP A 83 -7.81 3.29 -0.52
C ASP A 83 -9.03 3.20 0.40
N GLU A 84 -10.02 2.40 0.04
CA GLU A 84 -11.22 2.19 0.84
C GLU A 84 -10.93 1.46 2.15
N ALA A 85 -9.96 0.55 2.17
CA ALA A 85 -9.54 -0.18 3.36
C ALA A 85 -8.65 0.63 4.28
N GLY A 86 -8.15 1.79 3.83
CA GLY A 86 -7.29 2.65 4.64
C GLY A 86 -5.83 2.27 4.65
N THR A 87 -5.37 1.47 3.68
CA THR A 87 -3.96 1.09 3.56
C THR A 87 -3.13 2.28 3.13
N PRO A 88 -2.15 2.73 3.95
CA PRO A 88 -1.42 3.97 3.64
C PRO A 88 -0.50 3.88 2.44
N TRP A 89 0.11 2.72 2.17
CA TRP A 89 1.07 2.57 1.09
C TRP A 89 0.81 1.34 0.24
N CYS A 90 0.93 1.51 -1.09
CA CYS A 90 0.80 0.41 -2.04
C CYS A 90 2.08 0.32 -2.86
N VAL A 91 2.63 -0.89 -2.98
CA VAL A 91 3.85 -1.16 -3.73
C VAL A 91 3.49 -1.95 -4.98
N THR A 92 3.92 -1.45 -6.13
CA THR A 92 3.72 -2.13 -7.42
C THR A 92 5.05 -2.70 -7.91
N ILE A 93 5.02 -3.98 -8.25
CA ILE A 93 6.15 -4.71 -8.84
C ILE A 93 5.90 -4.75 -10.35
N ASP A 94 6.82 -4.21 -11.13
CA ASP A 94 6.67 -4.10 -12.60
C ASP A 94 7.93 -4.57 -13.33
N LYS A 95 7.98 -4.33 -14.65
CA LYS A 95 9.11 -4.76 -15.47
C LYS A 95 10.42 -4.09 -15.05
N LEU A 96 10.37 -2.83 -14.61
CA LEU A 96 11.58 -2.14 -14.14
C LEU A 96 12.15 -2.83 -12.90
N THR A 97 11.31 -3.47 -12.11
CA THR A 97 11.78 -4.26 -10.96
C THR A 97 12.73 -5.37 -11.40
N ILE A 98 12.42 -6.01 -12.53
CA ILE A 98 13.30 -7.05 -13.10
C ILE A 98 14.61 -6.42 -13.59
N GLU A 99 14.54 -5.27 -14.23
CA GLU A 99 15.69 -4.62 -14.85
C GLU A 99 16.64 -3.98 -13.86
N ASP A 100 16.11 -3.24 -12.88
CA ASP A 100 16.94 -2.44 -11.96
C ASP A 100 16.64 -2.65 -10.47
N GLY A 101 15.73 -3.56 -10.14
CA GLY A 101 15.44 -3.88 -8.75
C GLY A 101 14.63 -2.82 -8.02
N THR A 102 13.96 -1.91 -8.74
CA THR A 102 13.15 -0.87 -8.10
C THR A 102 11.67 -1.17 -8.19
N VAL A 103 10.92 -0.63 -7.22
CA VAL A 103 9.45 -0.75 -7.15
C VAL A 103 8.85 0.64 -7.01
N THR A 104 7.56 0.77 -7.33
CA THR A 104 6.82 2.00 -7.11
C THR A 104 6.07 1.92 -5.79
N ILE A 105 6.22 2.94 -4.94
CA ILE A 105 5.41 3.10 -3.72
C ILE A 105 4.48 4.29 -3.93
N ARG A 106 3.18 4.07 -3.71
CA ARG A 106 2.16 5.10 -3.81
C ARG A 106 1.63 5.43 -2.43
N ASP A 107 1.59 6.71 -2.11
CA ASP A 107 1.00 7.21 -0.87
C ASP A 107 -0.51 7.42 -1.06
N ARG A 108 -1.32 6.88 -0.15
CA ARG A 108 -2.78 6.97 -0.20
C ARG A 108 -3.27 8.41 -0.19
N ASP A 109 -2.70 9.25 0.66
CA ASP A 109 -3.23 10.60 0.90
C ASP A 109 -2.84 11.58 -0.19
N SER A 110 -1.57 11.58 -0.58
CA SER A 110 -1.05 12.54 -1.56
C SER A 110 -1.14 12.05 -3.01
N LEU A 111 -1.33 10.72 -3.21
CA LEU A 111 -1.23 10.05 -4.50
C LEU A 111 0.17 10.14 -5.12
N ASN A 112 1.14 10.63 -4.39
CA ASN A 112 2.53 10.67 -4.85
C ASN A 112 3.06 9.25 -5.02
N GLN A 113 3.84 9.06 -6.07
CA GLN A 113 4.50 7.81 -6.36
C GLN A 113 6.01 8.04 -6.37
N GLU A 114 6.74 7.10 -5.82
CA GLU A 114 8.18 7.17 -5.71
C GLU A 114 8.77 5.81 -6.07
N ARG A 115 9.90 5.78 -6.77
CA ARG A 115 10.59 4.53 -7.04
C ARG A 115 11.76 4.38 -6.10
N ILE A 116 11.82 3.22 -5.44
CA ILE A 116 12.91 2.87 -4.53
C ILE A 116 13.35 1.44 -4.78
N ALA A 117 14.54 1.10 -4.32
CA ALA A 117 15.02 -0.28 -4.40
C ALA A 117 14.12 -1.20 -3.57
N ILE A 118 13.82 -2.39 -4.11
CA ILE A 118 12.93 -3.35 -3.45
C ILE A 118 13.43 -3.74 -2.06
N GLU A 119 14.73 -3.86 -1.87
CA GLU A 119 15.32 -4.21 -0.58
C GLU A 119 15.23 -3.10 0.46
N LYS A 120 14.86 -1.88 0.05
CA LYS A 120 14.71 -0.74 0.96
C LYS A 120 13.27 -0.49 1.39
N VAL A 121 12.31 -1.25 0.87
CA VAL A 121 10.89 -1.02 1.17
C VAL A 121 10.60 -1.16 2.67
N CYS A 122 11.07 -2.21 3.30
CA CYS A 122 10.83 -2.44 4.73
C CYS A 122 11.34 -1.28 5.58
N GLN A 123 12.54 -0.80 5.29
CA GLN A 123 13.14 0.33 6.02
C GLN A 123 12.36 1.62 5.75
N TRP A 124 11.98 1.86 4.50
CA TRP A 124 11.18 3.02 4.11
C TRP A 124 9.88 3.09 4.91
N VAL A 125 9.17 1.97 5.02
CA VAL A 125 7.91 1.87 5.76
C VAL A 125 8.16 2.04 7.27
N SER A 126 9.16 1.34 7.81
CA SER A 126 9.50 1.40 9.24
C SER A 126 9.83 2.83 9.68
N ASP A 127 10.59 3.55 8.86
CA ASP A 127 10.95 4.94 9.15
C ASP A 127 9.70 5.82 9.28
N ARG A 128 8.72 5.62 8.40
CA ARG A 128 7.49 6.42 8.42
C ARG A 128 6.57 6.04 9.57
N LEU A 129 6.54 4.78 9.95
CA LEU A 129 5.74 4.33 11.09
C LEU A 129 6.29 4.86 12.42
N SER A 130 7.58 5.07 12.50
CA SER A 130 8.22 5.55 13.74
C SER A 130 8.23 7.07 13.89
N LYS A 131 7.94 7.82 12.81
CA LYS A 131 8.02 9.29 12.79
C LYS A 131 6.78 10.00 13.30
N SER A 132 5.78 9.31 13.70
CA SER A 132 4.53 9.98 14.04
C SER A 132 4.26 10.10 15.52
#